data_ef648f8240789305ec05ea003edee02b
#
_entry.id   ef648f8240789305ec05ea003edee02b
#
_cell.length_a   1.000
_cell.length_b   1.000
_cell.length_c   1.000
_cell.angle_alpha   90.00
_cell.angle_beta   90.00
_cell.angle_gamma   90.00
#
_symmetry.space_group_name_H-M   'P 1'
#
loop_
_entity.id
_entity.type
_entity.pdbx_description
1 polymer ?
#
loop_
_entity_poly.entity_id
_entity_poly.type
_entity_poly.pdbx_seq_one_letter_code
_entity_poly.pdbx_strand_id
1 'polypeptide(L)'
;VERSFQKQDAVFLNAKSVTKKNNRWYKDIGLGFKTPTEAIQGNYIDKKCPFTGNVSIRGRILTGTVSSVKMKRTVIVRREYLHYITKYQRYEKRHKNIAAHLSPAFIGVKAGDTVTVGQCRPLSKTVRFNVIKHAPKQTKGSKKFQTF
;
A
#
# COMPACT_ATOMS: atom_id res chain seq x y z
N VAL A 1 14.95 10.66 -13.71
CA VAL A 1 14.64 11.85 -14.52
C VAL A 1 13.34 11.59 -15.27
N GLU A 2 12.34 12.43 -15.04
CA GLU A 2 11.07 12.36 -15.74
C GLU A 2 11.23 12.98 -17.14
N ARG A 3 10.78 12.26 -18.18
CA ARG A 3 10.91 12.68 -19.58
C ARG A 3 9.68 13.40 -20.11
N SER A 4 8.55 13.35 -19.40
CA SER A 4 7.29 13.96 -19.79
C SER A 4 6.56 14.51 -18.56
N PHE A 5 5.69 15.49 -18.79
CA PHE A 5 4.82 16.02 -17.75
C PHE A 5 3.82 14.95 -17.30
N GLN A 6 3.81 14.66 -16.02
CA GLN A 6 2.93 13.66 -15.41
C GLN A 6 1.57 14.29 -15.08
N LYS A 7 0.50 13.69 -15.58
CA LYS A 7 -0.89 14.13 -15.35
C LYS A 7 -1.82 12.95 -15.17
N GLN A 8 -2.98 13.18 -14.60
CA GLN A 8 -4.07 12.22 -14.57
C GLN A 8 -4.85 12.26 -15.89
N ASP A 9 -5.10 11.11 -16.52
CA ASP A 9 -5.78 11.04 -17.82
C ASP A 9 -7.25 11.52 -17.77
N ALA A 10 -7.90 11.40 -16.60
CA ALA A 10 -9.29 11.80 -16.39
C ALA A 10 -9.48 13.31 -16.16
N VAL A 11 -8.39 14.08 -16.04
CA VAL A 11 -8.44 15.52 -15.71
C VAL A 11 -8.05 16.35 -16.92
N PHE A 12 -8.94 17.29 -17.31
CA PHE A 12 -8.69 18.28 -18.35
C PHE A 12 -8.04 19.52 -17.74
N LEU A 13 -6.77 19.76 -18.07
CA LEU A 13 -5.96 20.84 -17.48
C LEU A 13 -6.13 22.22 -18.15
N ASN A 14 -6.68 22.27 -19.38
CA ASN A 14 -6.76 23.48 -20.18
C ASN A 14 -8.11 24.21 -20.07
N ALA A 15 -8.91 23.91 -19.05
CA ALA A 15 -10.19 24.60 -18.84
C ALA A 15 -9.97 26.08 -18.47
N LYS A 16 -10.63 27.00 -19.17
CA LYS A 16 -10.54 28.46 -18.92
C LYS A 16 -11.15 28.89 -17.58
N SER A 17 -12.13 28.15 -17.08
CA SER A 17 -12.72 28.41 -15.75
C SER A 17 -12.13 27.43 -14.73
N VAL A 18 -11.11 27.86 -14.03
CA VAL A 18 -10.64 27.19 -12.83
C VAL A 18 -11.62 27.52 -11.71
N THR A 19 -12.73 26.82 -11.64
CA THR A 19 -13.47 26.76 -10.38
C THR A 19 -12.49 26.19 -9.36
N LYS A 20 -12.32 26.86 -8.22
CA LYS A 20 -11.35 26.62 -7.14
C LYS A 20 -11.40 25.23 -6.49
N LYS A 21 -12.08 24.27 -7.06
CA LYS A 21 -12.08 22.88 -6.63
C LYS A 21 -10.92 22.19 -7.33
N ASN A 22 -10.03 21.62 -6.53
CA ASN A 22 -8.93 20.79 -7.00
C ASN A 22 -9.43 19.82 -8.06
N ASN A 23 -8.99 19.98 -9.31
CA ASN A 23 -9.28 19.07 -10.41
C ASN A 23 -8.48 17.77 -10.22
N ARG A 24 -8.75 17.05 -9.15
CA ARG A 24 -8.10 15.79 -8.84
C ARG A 24 -9.10 14.67 -8.94
N TRP A 25 -8.79 13.69 -9.77
CA TRP A 25 -9.57 12.47 -9.86
C TRP A 25 -9.11 11.45 -8.82
N TYR A 26 -10.06 10.89 -8.11
CA TYR A 26 -9.86 9.78 -7.20
C TYR A 26 -11.06 8.83 -7.22
N LYS A 27 -10.85 7.62 -6.79
CA LYS A 27 -11.90 6.59 -6.70
C LYS A 27 -11.85 5.86 -5.37
N ASP A 28 -12.97 5.25 -5.03
CA ASP A 28 -13.05 4.26 -3.97
C ASP A 28 -12.69 2.88 -4.53
N ILE A 29 -11.89 2.11 -3.79
CA ILE A 29 -11.54 0.74 -4.18
C ILE A 29 -12.64 -0.27 -3.82
N GLY A 30 -13.65 0.13 -3.03
CA GLY A 30 -14.69 -0.74 -2.51
C GLY A 30 -14.22 -1.61 -1.34
N LEU A 31 -14.93 -2.71 -1.08
CA LEU A 31 -14.58 -3.69 -0.03
C LEU A 31 -14.50 -3.13 1.39
N GLY A 32 -15.12 -1.97 1.65
CA GLY A 32 -15.11 -1.30 2.97
C GLY A 32 -13.82 -0.53 3.30
N PHE A 33 -12.89 -0.38 2.36
CA PHE A 33 -11.69 0.42 2.54
C PHE A 33 -11.93 1.88 2.19
N LYS A 34 -11.56 2.77 3.10
CA LYS A 34 -11.68 4.22 2.89
C LYS A 34 -10.52 4.75 2.04
N THR A 35 -10.82 5.67 1.14
CA THR A 35 -9.80 6.41 0.39
C THR A 35 -9.05 7.34 1.34
N PRO A 36 -7.70 7.29 1.39
CA PRO A 36 -6.91 8.19 2.22
C PRO A 36 -7.13 9.66 1.84
N THR A 37 -7.11 10.56 2.84
CA THR A 37 -7.25 12.00 2.61
C THR A 37 -6.15 12.56 1.71
N GLU A 38 -4.94 12.03 1.82
CA GLU A 38 -3.80 12.39 0.97
C GLU A 38 -4.03 12.03 -0.51
N ALA A 39 -4.80 10.99 -0.80
CA ALA A 39 -5.18 10.67 -2.17
C ALA A 39 -6.16 11.69 -2.75
N ILE A 40 -7.03 12.27 -1.93
CA ILE A 40 -8.04 13.25 -2.32
C ILE A 40 -7.44 14.65 -2.43
N GLN A 41 -6.64 15.07 -1.45
CA GLN A 41 -6.10 16.42 -1.31
C GLN A 41 -4.66 16.58 -1.82
N GLY A 42 -3.94 15.48 -2.01
CA GLY A 42 -2.55 15.48 -2.42
C GLY A 42 -2.34 15.89 -3.88
N ASN A 43 -1.08 16.09 -4.25
CA ASN A 43 -0.66 16.52 -5.59
C ASN A 43 0.14 15.45 -6.33
N TYR A 44 0.38 14.28 -5.71
CA TYR A 44 1.17 13.24 -6.34
C TYR A 44 0.46 12.64 -7.56
N ILE A 45 1.24 12.28 -8.56
CA ILE A 45 0.79 11.54 -9.74
C ILE A 45 1.43 10.16 -9.70
N ASP A 46 0.59 9.14 -9.62
CA ASP A 46 1.01 7.74 -9.59
C ASP A 46 0.01 6.86 -10.34
N LYS A 47 0.39 6.43 -11.53
CA LYS A 47 -0.45 5.58 -12.39
C LYS A 47 -0.78 4.22 -11.76
N LYS A 48 0.04 3.76 -10.84
CA LYS A 48 -0.10 2.47 -10.15
C LYS A 48 -0.83 2.57 -8.82
N CYS A 49 -1.22 3.79 -8.39
CA CYS A 49 -2.00 4.01 -7.18
C CYS A 49 -3.41 3.43 -7.34
N PRO A 50 -3.93 2.67 -6.36
CA PRO A 50 -5.29 2.12 -6.45
C PRO A 50 -6.38 3.18 -6.28
N PHE A 51 -6.07 4.35 -5.73
CA PHE A 51 -7.04 5.42 -5.47
C PHE A 51 -7.05 6.49 -6.55
N THR A 52 -5.92 6.82 -7.11
CA THR A 52 -5.76 7.92 -8.09
C THR A 52 -5.22 7.48 -9.44
N GLY A 53 -4.84 6.24 -9.59
CA GLY A 53 -4.31 5.65 -10.81
C GLY A 53 -5.34 4.80 -11.55
N ASN A 54 -4.85 4.05 -12.54
CA ASN A 54 -5.65 3.18 -13.40
C ASN A 54 -5.62 1.70 -13.00
N VAL A 55 -5.44 1.41 -11.72
CA VAL A 55 -5.35 0.05 -11.18
C VAL A 55 -6.61 -0.29 -10.41
N SER A 56 -7.16 -1.48 -10.65
CA SER A 56 -8.30 -2.03 -9.91
C SER A 56 -7.84 -3.14 -8.98
N ILE A 57 -8.35 -3.12 -7.75
CA ILE A 57 -8.09 -4.16 -6.75
C ILE A 57 -9.12 -5.27 -6.94
N ARG A 58 -8.63 -6.48 -7.19
CA ARG A 58 -9.45 -7.68 -7.38
C ARG A 58 -8.68 -8.92 -6.95
N GLY A 59 -9.38 -9.94 -6.50
CA GLY A 59 -8.78 -11.19 -6.07
C GLY A 59 -8.41 -11.19 -4.58
N ARG A 60 -7.22 -11.62 -4.25
CA ARG A 60 -6.79 -11.87 -2.87
C ARG A 60 -6.49 -10.57 -2.11
N ILE A 61 -6.95 -10.53 -0.87
CA ILE A 61 -6.59 -9.50 0.10
C ILE A 61 -5.81 -10.19 1.22
N LEU A 62 -4.59 -9.73 1.45
CA LEU A 62 -3.65 -10.36 2.37
C LEU A 62 -3.15 -9.31 3.37
N THR A 63 -2.87 -9.75 4.58
CA THR A 63 -2.27 -8.91 5.62
C THR A 63 -0.89 -9.45 5.95
N GLY A 64 0.05 -8.55 6.18
CA GLY A 64 1.42 -8.90 6.57
C GLY A 64 2.17 -7.74 7.19
N THR A 65 3.41 -7.99 7.57
CA THR A 65 4.28 -7.00 8.18
C THR A 65 5.28 -6.46 7.15
N VAL A 66 5.47 -5.16 7.12
CA VAL A 66 6.46 -4.52 6.26
C VAL A 66 7.87 -4.94 6.69
N SER A 67 8.58 -5.60 5.81
CA SER A 67 9.98 -6.03 6.02
C SER A 67 10.98 -4.98 5.55
N SER A 68 10.71 -4.31 4.42
CA SER A 68 11.63 -3.33 3.83
C SER A 68 10.87 -2.23 3.09
N VAL A 69 11.35 -0.99 3.23
CA VAL A 69 10.81 0.23 2.57
C VAL A 69 11.90 0.93 1.75
N LYS A 70 12.99 0.24 1.40
CA LYS A 70 14.14 0.84 0.70
C LYS A 70 13.88 1.22 -0.75
N MET A 71 12.89 0.60 -1.40
CA MET A 71 12.53 0.87 -2.79
C MET A 71 11.60 2.08 -2.90
N LYS A 72 11.71 2.83 -4.00
CA LYS A 72 10.77 3.91 -4.31
C LYS A 72 9.40 3.33 -4.67
N ARG A 73 8.35 3.75 -3.97
CA ARG A 73 6.95 3.35 -4.19
C ARG A 73 6.69 1.83 -4.18
N THR A 74 7.54 1.08 -3.50
CA THR A 74 7.40 -0.37 -3.39
C THR A 74 7.88 -0.82 -2.02
N VAL A 75 7.16 -1.73 -1.41
CA VAL A 75 7.50 -2.33 -0.11
C VAL A 75 7.57 -3.84 -0.22
N ILE A 76 8.38 -4.45 0.61
CA ILE A 76 8.40 -5.90 0.80
C ILE A 76 7.58 -6.22 2.05
N VAL A 77 6.56 -7.02 1.87
CA VAL A 77 5.65 -7.45 2.93
C VAL A 77 5.93 -8.91 3.26
N ARG A 78 6.24 -9.17 4.51
CA ARG A 78 6.44 -10.52 5.05
C ARG A 78 5.10 -11.05 5.53
N ARG A 79 4.64 -12.13 4.93
CA ARG A 79 3.45 -12.86 5.34
C ARG A 79 3.88 -14.15 6.04
N GLU A 80 3.56 -14.26 7.31
CA GLU A 80 3.82 -15.45 8.11
C GLU A 80 2.59 -16.36 8.15
N TYR A 81 2.82 -17.65 8.13
CA TYR A 81 1.77 -18.67 8.22
C TYR A 81 2.30 -19.95 8.86
N LEU A 82 1.38 -20.79 9.31
CA LEU A 82 1.68 -22.08 9.87
C LEU A 82 1.50 -23.18 8.80
N HIS A 83 2.50 -24.04 8.70
CA HIS A 83 2.45 -25.21 7.83
C HIS A 83 2.33 -26.47 8.69
N TYR A 84 1.34 -27.30 8.39
CA TYR A 84 1.12 -28.55 9.11
C TYR A 84 2.05 -29.65 8.62
N ILE A 85 2.75 -30.32 9.54
CA ILE A 85 3.60 -31.47 9.23
C ILE A 85 2.91 -32.73 9.76
N THR A 86 2.42 -33.56 8.85
CA THR A 86 1.65 -34.77 9.16
C THR A 86 2.44 -35.76 10.01
N LYS A 87 3.73 -35.96 9.71
CA LYS A 87 4.60 -36.88 10.44
C LYS A 87 4.68 -36.60 11.94
N TYR A 88 4.68 -35.31 12.33
CA TYR A 88 4.83 -34.89 13.72
C TYR A 88 3.54 -34.35 14.33
N GLN A 89 2.44 -34.30 13.56
CA GLN A 89 1.13 -33.78 13.96
C GLN A 89 1.19 -32.40 14.63
N ARG A 90 2.03 -31.51 14.12
CA ARG A 90 2.21 -30.15 14.62
C ARG A 90 2.55 -29.20 13.50
N TYR A 91 2.54 -27.90 13.80
CA TYR A 91 2.78 -26.83 12.85
C TYR A 91 4.22 -26.31 12.93
N GLU A 92 4.77 -25.94 11.77
CA GLU A 92 5.98 -25.13 11.66
C GLU A 92 5.65 -23.73 11.15
N LYS A 93 6.40 -22.73 11.60
CA LYS A 93 6.28 -21.37 11.09
C LYS A 93 7.01 -21.26 9.76
N ARG A 94 6.29 -20.76 8.76
CA ARG A 94 6.85 -20.39 7.44
C ARG A 94 6.50 -18.97 7.09
N HIS A 95 7.21 -18.40 6.13
CA HIS A 95 6.89 -17.07 5.61
C HIS A 95 7.10 -17.02 4.10
N LYS A 96 6.42 -16.08 3.47
CA LYS A 96 6.66 -15.66 2.09
C LYS A 96 6.71 -14.14 2.04
N ASN A 97 7.66 -13.62 1.26
CA ASN A 97 7.76 -12.19 0.99
C ASN A 97 6.97 -11.84 -0.27
N ILE A 98 6.23 -10.76 -0.21
CA ILE A 98 5.40 -10.24 -1.31
C ILE A 98 5.86 -8.82 -1.60
N ALA A 99 6.19 -8.53 -2.85
CA ALA A 99 6.43 -7.17 -3.29
C ALA A 99 5.08 -6.50 -3.57
N ALA A 100 4.83 -5.36 -2.95
CA ALA A 100 3.61 -4.58 -3.12
C ALA A 100 3.91 -3.13 -3.46
N HIS A 101 3.12 -2.54 -4.36
CA HIS A 101 3.20 -1.12 -4.66
C HIS A 101 2.70 -0.32 -3.46
N LEU A 102 3.45 0.70 -3.07
CA LEU A 102 3.09 1.64 -2.01
C LEU A 102 2.78 3.00 -2.62
N SER A 103 1.52 3.40 -2.59
CA SER A 103 1.10 4.73 -3.02
C SER A 103 1.68 5.82 -2.11
N PRO A 104 2.05 7.00 -2.64
CA PRO A 104 2.38 8.17 -1.84
C PRO A 104 1.26 8.64 -0.90
N ALA A 105 0.03 8.14 -1.05
CA ALA A 105 -1.06 8.37 -0.11
C ALA A 105 -0.79 7.83 1.30
N PHE A 106 0.07 6.84 1.43
CA PHE A 106 0.47 6.27 2.72
C PHE A 106 1.78 6.89 3.19
N ILE A 107 1.66 7.91 4.04
CA ILE A 107 2.81 8.63 4.59
C ILE A 107 3.31 7.90 5.84
N GLY A 108 4.63 7.88 6.02
CA GLY A 108 5.28 7.42 7.25
C GLY A 108 5.31 5.91 7.46
N VAL A 109 5.12 5.10 6.43
CA VAL A 109 5.25 3.65 6.50
C VAL A 109 6.68 3.25 6.84
N LYS A 110 6.84 2.42 7.86
CA LYS A 110 8.14 1.94 8.37
C LYS A 110 8.19 0.41 8.38
N ALA A 111 9.40 -0.11 8.42
CA ALA A 111 9.59 -1.54 8.66
C ALA A 111 9.02 -1.94 10.04
N GLY A 112 8.29 -3.04 10.09
CA GLY A 112 7.58 -3.51 11.27
C GLY A 112 6.10 -3.11 11.32
N ASP A 113 5.64 -2.19 10.47
CA ASP A 113 4.23 -1.83 10.38
C ASP A 113 3.40 -2.96 9.76
N THR A 114 2.13 -3.02 10.12
CA THR A 114 1.18 -3.95 9.52
C THR A 114 0.49 -3.29 8.32
N VAL A 115 0.45 -3.99 7.21
CA VAL A 115 -0.24 -3.53 6.00
C VAL A 115 -1.18 -4.58 5.45
N THR A 116 -2.28 -4.12 4.89
CA THR A 116 -3.18 -4.95 4.08
C THR A 116 -2.92 -4.65 2.61
N VAL A 117 -2.70 -5.70 1.83
CA VAL A 117 -2.42 -5.60 0.39
C VAL A 117 -3.51 -6.29 -0.40
N GLY A 118 -3.93 -5.67 -1.49
CA GLY A 118 -4.89 -6.22 -2.43
C GLY A 118 -4.23 -6.60 -3.75
N GLN A 119 -4.68 -7.69 -4.33
CA GLN A 119 -4.19 -8.16 -5.63
C GLN A 119 -4.67 -7.24 -6.74
N CYS A 120 -3.81 -6.96 -7.68
CA CYS A 120 -4.09 -6.17 -8.88
C CYS A 120 -3.44 -6.81 -10.11
N ARG A 121 -3.62 -6.19 -11.29
CA ARG A 121 -2.87 -6.58 -12.48
C ARG A 121 -1.36 -6.53 -12.22
N PRO A 122 -0.54 -7.26 -12.98
CA PRO A 122 0.91 -7.13 -12.87
C PRO A 122 1.35 -5.68 -13.12
N LEU A 123 2.09 -5.11 -12.17
CA LEU A 123 2.61 -3.74 -12.25
C LEU A 123 4.09 -3.71 -12.65
N SER A 124 4.79 -4.80 -12.38
CA SER A 124 6.17 -5.03 -12.81
C SER A 124 6.45 -6.53 -12.85
N LYS A 125 7.70 -6.92 -13.11
CA LYS A 125 8.12 -8.32 -13.10
C LYS A 125 7.71 -9.06 -11.81
N THR A 126 7.78 -8.41 -10.65
CA THR A 126 7.54 -9.04 -9.35
C THR A 126 6.35 -8.47 -8.58
N VAL A 127 5.85 -7.29 -8.94
CA VAL A 127 4.77 -6.61 -8.20
C VAL A 127 3.40 -6.96 -8.78
N ARG A 128 2.56 -7.56 -7.94
CA ARG A 128 1.17 -7.97 -8.28
C ARG A 128 0.17 -7.51 -7.22
N PHE A 129 0.62 -6.77 -6.23
CA PHE A 129 -0.16 -6.31 -5.10
C PHE A 129 0.00 -4.81 -4.89
N ASN A 130 -1.03 -4.18 -4.32
CA ASN A 130 -1.04 -2.80 -3.89
C ASN A 130 -1.38 -2.71 -2.42
N VAL A 131 -0.73 -1.82 -1.68
CA VAL A 131 -1.12 -1.51 -0.30
C VAL A 131 -2.43 -0.75 -0.32
N ILE A 132 -3.41 -1.23 0.44
CA ILE A 132 -4.75 -0.64 0.55
C ILE A 132 -5.07 -0.13 1.96
N LYS A 133 -4.38 -0.63 2.98
CA LYS A 133 -4.49 -0.16 4.36
C LYS A 133 -3.14 -0.23 5.06
N HIS A 134 -2.86 0.77 5.88
CA HIS A 134 -1.68 0.85 6.73
C HIS A 134 -2.11 0.98 8.19
N ALA A 135 -1.48 0.22 9.06
CA ALA A 135 -1.59 0.33 10.51
C ALA A 135 -0.18 0.41 11.11
N PRO A 136 0.19 1.54 11.71
CA PRO A 136 1.49 1.67 12.37
C PRO A 136 1.67 0.62 13.44
N LYS A 137 2.90 0.15 13.62
CA LYS A 137 3.23 -0.73 14.73
C LYS A 137 3.00 0.00 16.04
N GLN A 138 2.09 -0.53 16.87
CA GLN A 138 1.92 -0.03 18.23
C GLN A 138 3.18 -0.38 19.03
N THR A 139 3.97 0.63 19.36
CA THR A 139 5.00 0.50 20.38
C THR A 139 4.26 0.40 21.71
N LYS A 140 4.17 -0.81 22.27
CA LYS A 140 3.83 -0.95 23.69
C LYS A 140 4.80 -0.05 24.42
N GLY A 141 4.27 0.88 25.24
CA GLY A 141 5.06 1.87 25.95
C GLY A 141 6.31 1.24 26.55
N SER A 142 7.44 1.95 26.51
CA SER A 142 8.70 1.42 27.00
C SER A 142 8.47 0.84 28.38
N LYS A 143 8.69 -0.46 28.52
CA LYS A 143 8.69 -1.08 29.85
C LYS A 143 9.77 -0.34 30.62
N LYS A 144 9.38 0.53 31.57
CA LYS A 144 10.32 1.11 32.51
C LYS A 144 10.97 -0.06 33.24
N PHE A 145 12.29 -0.12 33.17
CA PHE A 145 13.05 -1.08 33.96
C PHE A 145 12.72 -0.79 35.42
N GLN A 146 12.10 -1.74 36.12
CA GLN A 146 11.95 -1.64 37.57
C GLN A 146 13.33 -1.79 38.14
N THR A 147 13.90 -0.70 38.63
CA THR A 147 15.05 -0.75 39.55
C THR A 147 14.55 -1.36 40.87
N PHE A 148 15.15 -2.45 41.26
CA PHE A 148 14.94 -3.05 42.55
C PHE A 148 15.51 -2.17 43.66
#